data_a9db156aad533b801afd0d1e7df9fc58
#
_entry.id   a9db156aad533b801afd0d1e7df9fc58
#
_cell.length_a   1.000
_cell.length_b   1.000
_cell.length_c   1.000
_cell.angle_alpha   90.00
_cell.angle_beta   90.00
_cell.angle_gamma   90.00
#
_symmetry.space_group_name_H-M   'P 1'
#
loop_
_entity.id
_entity.type
_entity.pdbx_description
1 polymer ?
#
loop_
_entity_poly.entity_id
_entity_poly.type
_entity_poly.pdbx_seq_one_letter_code
_entity_poly.pdbx_strand_id
1 'polypeptide(L)'
;IQCITRDLLMNQINLNNKKYDVIIVGAGFSGLYQLICLRDQLGMNCLVVETGDDVGGTWYWNRYPGARCDTESHAYSYYFSDELLKEWTWSERYPGHAEIRRYMNFVADKFDLKKDILFNHKVTSAQYNEDKICWKITTNNKRNFRSKFLITAVGCLSNANIPNIRGLENFKGNYYHTGNWPKNDVSFVGKKVGQIGTGSTGIQAVPVIAEEAK
;
A
#
# COMPACT_ATOMS: atom_id res chain seq x y z
N ILE A 1 1.50 -8.16 -32.18
CA ILE A 1 2.20 -7.25 -31.25
C ILE A 1 1.67 -5.81 -31.36
N GLN A 2 1.34 -5.31 -32.57
CA GLN A 2 0.80 -3.93 -32.75
C GLN A 2 -0.63 -3.72 -32.24
N CYS A 3 -1.44 -4.76 -32.11
CA CYS A 3 -2.84 -4.64 -31.63
C CYS A 3 -2.94 -4.40 -30.12
N ILE A 4 -2.08 -5.07 -29.33
CA ILE A 4 -2.08 -4.97 -27.86
C ILE A 4 -1.64 -3.58 -27.38
N THR A 5 -0.74 -2.92 -28.11
CA THR A 5 -0.26 -1.56 -27.77
C THR A 5 -1.32 -0.48 -28.06
N ARG A 6 -2.22 -0.69 -29.01
CA ARG A 6 -3.25 0.30 -29.38
C ARG A 6 -4.41 0.28 -28.37
N ASP A 7 -4.82 -0.87 -27.90
CA ASP A 7 -5.89 -1.02 -26.89
C ASP A 7 -5.41 -0.54 -25.50
N LEU A 8 -4.15 -0.77 -25.15
CA LEU A 8 -3.55 -0.21 -23.94
C LEU A 8 -3.43 1.32 -24.00
N LEU A 9 -3.07 1.87 -25.16
CA LEU A 9 -3.02 3.33 -25.39
C LEU A 9 -4.42 3.96 -25.39
N MET A 10 -5.41 3.32 -26.01
CA MET A 10 -6.81 3.81 -26.05
C MET A 10 -7.45 3.74 -24.66
N ASN A 11 -7.20 2.69 -23.87
CA ASN A 11 -7.61 2.65 -22.45
C ASN A 11 -6.89 3.70 -21.60
N GLN A 12 -5.65 4.04 -21.91
CA GLN A 12 -4.90 5.09 -21.22
C GLN A 12 -5.44 6.50 -21.54
N ILE A 13 -5.89 6.75 -22.77
CA ILE A 13 -6.46 8.05 -23.17
C ILE A 13 -7.85 8.25 -22.57
N ASN A 14 -8.64 7.19 -22.43
CA ASN A 14 -10.00 7.25 -21.86
C ASN A 14 -10.02 7.55 -20.34
N LEU A 15 -8.92 7.36 -19.62
CA LEU A 15 -8.86 7.65 -18.17
C LEU A 15 -8.52 9.11 -17.86
N ASN A 16 -7.90 9.84 -18.79
CA ASN A 16 -7.57 11.25 -18.57
C ASN A 16 -8.85 12.11 -18.56
N ASN A 17 -9.01 12.92 -17.52
CA ASN A 17 -10.17 13.78 -17.27
C ASN A 17 -11.50 13.05 -16.97
N LYS A 18 -11.47 11.73 -16.73
CA LYS A 18 -12.66 11.01 -16.27
C LYS A 18 -13.12 11.60 -14.93
N LYS A 19 -14.43 11.78 -14.81
CA LYS A 19 -15.05 12.29 -13.58
C LYS A 19 -15.46 11.11 -12.69
N TYR A 20 -15.14 11.23 -11.42
CA TYR A 20 -15.56 10.29 -10.38
C TYR A 20 -16.38 11.05 -9.33
N ASP A 21 -17.22 10.35 -8.60
CA ASP A 21 -17.81 10.92 -7.40
C ASP A 21 -16.75 11.02 -6.32
N VAL A 22 -15.97 9.95 -6.13
CA VAL A 22 -14.92 9.87 -5.11
C VAL A 22 -13.62 9.35 -5.69
N ILE A 23 -12.50 9.99 -5.33
CA ILE A 23 -11.16 9.42 -5.48
C ILE A 23 -10.61 9.15 -4.09
N ILE A 24 -10.12 7.91 -3.91
CA ILE A 24 -9.50 7.42 -2.68
C ILE A 24 -8.01 7.25 -2.95
N VAL A 25 -7.14 7.79 -2.08
CA VAL A 25 -5.69 7.68 -2.21
C VAL A 25 -5.17 6.62 -1.25
N GLY A 26 -4.70 5.50 -1.80
CA GLY A 26 -4.14 4.36 -1.08
C GLY A 26 -5.07 3.15 -1.01
N ALA A 27 -4.52 1.95 -1.29
CA ALA A 27 -5.21 0.66 -1.27
C ALA A 27 -4.78 -0.19 -0.05
N GLY A 28 -4.66 0.43 1.11
CA GLY A 28 -4.53 -0.23 2.40
C GLY A 28 -5.90 -0.58 3.00
N PHE A 29 -5.93 -1.02 4.27
CA PHE A 29 -7.17 -1.37 4.98
C PHE A 29 -8.25 -0.29 4.85
N SER A 30 -7.91 0.97 5.12
CA SER A 30 -8.87 2.07 5.04
C SER A 30 -9.40 2.27 3.61
N GLY A 31 -8.51 2.27 2.61
CA GLY A 31 -8.91 2.53 1.22
C GLY A 31 -9.80 1.44 0.63
N LEU A 32 -9.52 0.16 0.91
CA LEU A 32 -10.36 -0.95 0.48
C LEU A 32 -11.75 -0.89 1.13
N TYR A 33 -11.81 -0.59 2.43
CA TYR A 33 -13.09 -0.47 3.13
C TYR A 33 -13.91 0.71 2.61
N GLN A 34 -13.28 1.87 2.40
CA GLN A 34 -13.95 3.03 1.82
C GLN A 34 -14.50 2.72 0.42
N LEU A 35 -13.74 1.99 -0.40
CA LEU A 35 -14.20 1.59 -1.73
C LEU A 35 -15.46 0.72 -1.65
N ILE A 36 -15.48 -0.29 -0.75
CA ILE A 36 -16.66 -1.15 -0.53
C ILE A 36 -17.86 -0.31 -0.12
N CYS A 37 -17.73 0.54 0.90
CA CYS A 37 -18.85 1.33 1.41
C CYS A 37 -19.39 2.30 0.34
N LEU A 38 -18.52 3.02 -0.34
CA LEU A 38 -18.93 4.06 -1.28
C LEU A 38 -19.48 3.48 -2.59
N ARG A 39 -18.82 2.42 -3.11
CA ARG A 39 -19.24 1.78 -4.36
C ARG A 39 -20.47 0.90 -4.16
N ASP A 40 -20.40 -0.03 -3.18
CA ASP A 40 -21.38 -1.11 -3.08
C ASP A 40 -22.61 -0.72 -2.26
N GLN A 41 -22.45 0.12 -1.22
CA GLN A 41 -23.57 0.55 -0.39
C GLN A 41 -24.21 1.86 -0.87
N LEU A 42 -23.39 2.81 -1.39
CA LEU A 42 -23.87 4.12 -1.81
C LEU A 42 -23.97 4.29 -3.33
N GLY A 43 -23.57 3.29 -4.13
CA GLY A 43 -23.64 3.32 -5.59
C GLY A 43 -22.80 4.41 -6.25
N MET A 44 -21.74 4.89 -5.59
CA MET A 44 -20.90 5.97 -6.09
C MET A 44 -19.87 5.45 -7.09
N ASN A 45 -19.57 6.26 -8.11
CA ASN A 45 -18.47 5.98 -9.04
C ASN A 45 -17.13 6.34 -8.39
N CYS A 46 -16.39 5.32 -7.96
CA CYS A 46 -15.15 5.46 -7.21
C CYS A 46 -13.92 5.07 -8.03
N LEU A 47 -12.77 5.67 -7.68
CA LEU A 47 -11.45 5.25 -8.11
C LEU A 47 -10.51 5.26 -6.91
N VAL A 48 -9.81 4.16 -6.69
CA VAL A 48 -8.66 4.13 -5.76
C VAL A 48 -7.39 4.36 -6.57
N VAL A 49 -6.50 5.22 -6.08
CA VAL A 49 -5.17 5.45 -6.68
C VAL A 49 -4.11 4.93 -5.73
N GLU A 50 -3.36 3.90 -6.17
CA GLU A 50 -2.36 3.22 -5.36
C GLU A 50 -0.98 3.34 -5.98
N THR A 51 0.02 3.64 -5.15
CA THR A 51 1.42 3.77 -5.57
C THR A 51 2.07 2.42 -5.85
N GLY A 52 1.68 1.39 -5.11
CA GLY A 52 2.14 0.01 -5.29
C GLY A 52 1.52 -0.66 -6.52
N ASP A 53 2.05 -1.85 -6.84
CA ASP A 53 1.52 -2.72 -7.90
C ASP A 53 0.46 -3.69 -7.38
N ASP A 54 0.13 -3.63 -6.08
CA ASP A 54 -0.85 -4.49 -5.43
C ASP A 54 -1.44 -3.78 -4.20
N VAL A 55 -2.51 -4.35 -3.66
CA VAL A 55 -3.11 -3.94 -2.40
C VAL A 55 -2.23 -4.32 -1.20
N GLY A 56 -2.47 -3.71 -0.05
CA GLY A 56 -1.80 -4.10 1.18
C GLY A 56 -1.36 -2.93 2.07
N GLY A 57 -1.20 -1.72 1.52
CA GLY A 57 -0.80 -0.55 2.29
C GLY A 57 0.47 -0.80 3.11
N THR A 58 0.41 -0.66 4.43
CA THR A 58 1.54 -0.93 5.34
C THR A 58 2.16 -2.30 5.09
N TRP A 59 1.38 -3.34 4.83
CA TRP A 59 1.85 -4.72 4.68
C TRP A 59 2.35 -5.04 3.27
N TYR A 60 2.09 -4.18 2.33
CA TYR A 60 2.75 -4.19 1.03
C TYR A 60 4.15 -3.58 1.10
N TRP A 61 4.34 -2.48 1.85
CA TRP A 61 5.61 -1.76 1.93
C TRP A 61 6.56 -2.29 3.01
N ASN A 62 6.05 -2.66 4.19
CA ASN A 62 6.84 -3.14 5.32
C ASN A 62 7.02 -4.66 5.23
N ARG A 63 8.06 -5.07 4.53
CA ARG A 63 8.43 -6.46 4.27
C ARG A 63 9.81 -6.84 4.80
N TYR A 64 10.32 -6.06 5.75
CA TYR A 64 11.57 -6.35 6.41
C TYR A 64 11.50 -7.70 7.16
N PRO A 65 12.65 -8.38 7.40
CA PRO A 65 12.67 -9.65 8.13
C PRO A 65 11.96 -9.55 9.46
N GLY A 66 11.06 -10.48 9.75
CA GLY A 66 10.29 -10.50 10.98
C GLY A 66 9.12 -9.52 11.06
N ALA A 67 8.82 -8.75 10.00
CA ALA A 67 7.69 -7.80 9.97
C ALA A 67 6.37 -8.47 10.31
N ARG A 68 5.72 -8.03 11.37
CA ARG A 68 4.44 -8.57 11.88
C ARG A 68 3.59 -7.52 12.55
N CYS A 69 2.31 -7.82 12.66
CA CYS A 69 1.39 -6.98 13.43
C CYS A 69 1.65 -7.16 14.93
N ASP A 70 1.56 -6.08 15.68
CA ASP A 70 1.60 -6.06 17.15
C ASP A 70 0.19 -6.02 17.77
N THR A 71 -0.84 -6.08 16.92
CA THR A 71 -2.24 -6.27 17.29
C THR A 71 -2.66 -7.71 16.98
N GLU A 72 -3.48 -8.30 17.82
CA GLU A 72 -3.98 -9.66 17.65
C GLU A 72 -4.78 -9.79 16.34
N SER A 73 -4.59 -10.89 15.63
CA SER A 73 -5.16 -11.14 14.30
C SER A 73 -6.69 -11.00 14.26
N HIS A 74 -7.39 -11.51 15.28
CA HIS A 74 -8.83 -11.39 15.36
C HIS A 74 -9.30 -9.94 15.51
N ALA A 75 -8.51 -9.03 16.10
CA ALA A 75 -8.83 -7.61 16.18
C ALA A 75 -8.35 -6.84 14.92
N TYR A 76 -7.38 -7.39 14.19
CA TYR A 76 -6.81 -6.78 12.98
C TYR A 76 -7.45 -7.34 11.71
N SER A 77 -8.78 -7.32 11.66
CA SER A 77 -9.61 -7.88 10.58
C SER A 77 -10.77 -6.95 10.25
N TYR A 78 -11.41 -7.15 9.11
CA TYR A 78 -12.69 -6.52 8.82
C TYR A 78 -13.85 -7.30 9.45
N TYR A 79 -14.82 -6.57 9.99
CA TYR A 79 -15.99 -7.12 10.68
C TYR A 79 -17.32 -6.83 9.98
N PHE A 80 -17.27 -6.28 8.77
CA PHE A 80 -18.49 -5.85 8.06
C PHE A 80 -19.21 -7.01 7.33
N SER A 81 -18.62 -8.20 7.29
CA SER A 81 -19.19 -9.36 6.62
C SER A 81 -18.93 -10.63 7.43
N ASP A 82 -20.02 -11.31 7.83
CA ASP A 82 -19.96 -12.59 8.54
C ASP A 82 -19.34 -13.71 7.67
N GLU A 83 -19.55 -13.65 6.35
CA GLU A 83 -18.96 -14.58 5.40
C GLU A 83 -17.44 -14.44 5.38
N LEU A 84 -16.95 -13.19 5.34
CA LEU A 84 -15.51 -12.91 5.36
C LEU A 84 -14.86 -13.48 6.63
N LEU A 85 -15.51 -13.32 7.78
CA LEU A 85 -15.02 -13.83 9.06
C LEU A 85 -15.00 -15.38 9.11
N LYS A 86 -15.93 -16.05 8.43
CA LYS A 86 -15.99 -17.53 8.38
C LYS A 86 -14.99 -18.13 7.39
N GLU A 87 -14.70 -17.44 6.31
CA GLU A 87 -13.85 -17.95 5.24
C GLU A 87 -12.34 -17.73 5.48
N TRP A 88 -11.97 -16.81 6.36
CA TRP A 88 -10.58 -16.56 6.67
C TRP A 88 -10.19 -17.07 8.05
N THR A 89 -9.13 -17.87 8.09
CA THR A 89 -8.54 -18.35 9.34
C THR A 89 -7.10 -17.87 9.44
N TRP A 90 -6.79 -17.20 10.54
CA TRP A 90 -5.44 -16.74 10.85
C TRP A 90 -4.59 -17.88 11.38
N SER A 91 -3.33 -17.96 10.92
CA SER A 91 -2.38 -18.98 11.37
C SER A 91 -1.74 -18.64 12.72
N GLU A 92 -1.67 -17.34 13.06
CA GLU A 92 -0.99 -16.85 14.25
C GLU A 92 -1.81 -15.75 14.95
N ARG A 93 -1.59 -15.63 16.27
CA ARG A 93 -2.17 -14.55 17.06
C ARG A 93 -1.65 -13.17 16.62
N TYR A 94 -0.37 -13.07 16.26
CA TYR A 94 0.27 -11.86 15.74
C TYR A 94 0.82 -12.16 14.34
N PRO A 95 0.01 -12.00 13.29
CA PRO A 95 0.34 -12.48 11.95
C PRO A 95 1.48 -11.68 11.32
N GLY A 96 2.30 -12.38 10.56
CA GLY A 96 3.36 -11.78 9.77
C GLY A 96 2.81 -10.98 8.57
N HIS A 97 3.62 -10.06 8.05
CA HIS A 97 3.24 -9.19 6.94
C HIS A 97 2.70 -9.95 5.72
N ALA A 98 3.29 -11.10 5.42
CA ALA A 98 2.90 -11.91 4.26
C ALA A 98 1.49 -12.47 4.40
N GLU A 99 1.08 -12.89 5.60
CA GLU A 99 -0.27 -13.38 5.85
C GLU A 99 -1.29 -12.25 5.79
N ILE A 100 -0.99 -11.09 6.39
CA ILE A 100 -1.87 -9.94 6.34
C ILE A 100 -2.06 -9.46 4.89
N ARG A 101 -0.99 -9.47 4.09
CA ARG A 101 -1.07 -9.15 2.67
C ARG A 101 -1.94 -10.14 1.91
N ARG A 102 -1.84 -11.46 2.20
CA ARG A 102 -2.75 -12.47 1.62
C ARG A 102 -4.20 -12.20 2.00
N TYR A 103 -4.46 -11.87 3.26
CA TYR A 103 -5.79 -11.49 3.72
C TYR A 103 -6.36 -10.30 2.94
N MET A 104 -5.57 -9.24 2.76
CA MET A 104 -6.03 -8.07 2.01
C MET A 104 -6.27 -8.36 0.54
N ASN A 105 -5.46 -9.23 -0.07
CA ASN A 105 -5.70 -9.72 -1.43
C ASN A 105 -6.98 -10.57 -1.50
N PHE A 106 -7.18 -11.47 -0.55
CA PHE A 106 -8.40 -12.27 -0.46
C PHE A 106 -9.65 -11.37 -0.38
N VAL A 107 -9.62 -10.33 0.45
CA VAL A 107 -10.71 -9.34 0.52
C VAL A 107 -10.90 -8.61 -0.81
N ALA A 108 -9.80 -8.14 -1.41
CA ALA A 108 -9.86 -7.41 -2.68
C ALA A 108 -10.42 -8.27 -3.82
N ASP A 109 -10.09 -9.54 -3.86
CA ASP A 109 -10.59 -10.49 -4.85
C ASP A 109 -12.05 -10.87 -4.58
N LYS A 110 -12.41 -11.17 -3.32
CA LYS A 110 -13.78 -11.52 -2.92
C LYS A 110 -14.81 -10.45 -3.28
N PHE A 111 -14.45 -9.17 -3.10
CA PHE A 111 -15.33 -8.04 -3.38
C PHE A 111 -15.04 -7.38 -4.73
N ASP A 112 -14.23 -8.01 -5.59
CA ASP A 112 -13.88 -7.50 -6.93
C ASP A 112 -13.45 -6.02 -6.90
N LEU A 113 -12.53 -5.69 -5.97
CA LEU A 113 -12.11 -4.31 -5.76
C LEU A 113 -11.04 -3.86 -6.75
N LYS A 114 -10.20 -4.79 -7.22
CA LYS A 114 -9.03 -4.47 -8.04
C LYS A 114 -9.37 -3.78 -9.35
N LYS A 115 -10.57 -3.99 -9.89
CA LYS A 115 -11.05 -3.33 -11.12
C LYS A 115 -11.20 -1.82 -10.97
N ASP A 116 -11.43 -1.34 -9.75
CA ASP A 116 -11.60 0.09 -9.44
C ASP A 116 -10.35 0.69 -8.78
N ILE A 117 -9.21 -0.02 -8.84
CA ILE A 117 -7.93 0.43 -8.31
C ILE A 117 -6.95 0.69 -9.47
N LEU A 118 -6.41 1.89 -9.50
CA LEU A 118 -5.35 2.28 -10.42
C LEU A 118 -3.99 2.12 -9.73
N PHE A 119 -3.33 1.00 -9.99
CA PHE A 119 -2.01 0.67 -9.44
C PHE A 119 -0.87 1.41 -10.13
N ASN A 120 0.31 1.45 -9.49
CA ASN A 120 1.53 2.09 -9.99
C ASN A 120 1.36 3.60 -10.26
N HIS A 121 0.47 4.27 -9.52
CA HIS A 121 0.21 5.68 -9.67
C HIS A 121 0.31 6.39 -8.30
N LYS A 122 1.33 7.24 -8.17
CA LYS A 122 1.48 8.09 -6.98
C LYS A 122 0.78 9.43 -7.20
N VAL A 123 -0.16 9.78 -6.34
CA VAL A 123 -0.74 11.12 -6.33
C VAL A 123 0.36 12.12 -5.93
N THR A 124 0.58 13.11 -6.78
CA THR A 124 1.60 14.16 -6.58
C THR A 124 0.99 15.51 -6.26
N SER A 125 -0.27 15.70 -6.62
CA SER A 125 -1.00 16.93 -6.32
C SER A 125 -2.49 16.66 -6.23
N ALA A 126 -3.14 17.31 -5.27
CA ALA A 126 -4.60 17.38 -5.15
C ALA A 126 -4.98 18.82 -4.83
N GLN A 127 -5.75 19.44 -5.71
CA GLN A 127 -6.16 20.85 -5.61
C GLN A 127 -7.67 20.94 -5.71
N TYR A 128 -8.31 21.60 -4.76
CA TYR A 128 -9.73 21.90 -4.84
C TYR A 128 -9.95 23.11 -5.73
N ASN A 129 -10.94 23.04 -6.61
CA ASN A 129 -11.35 24.13 -7.49
C ASN A 129 -12.73 24.62 -7.03
N GLU A 130 -12.76 25.80 -6.43
CA GLU A 130 -13.96 26.41 -5.87
C GLU A 130 -15.04 26.68 -6.94
N ASP A 131 -14.63 27.19 -8.12
CA ASP A 131 -15.57 27.53 -9.19
C ASP A 131 -16.28 26.30 -9.76
N LYS A 132 -15.58 25.15 -9.78
CA LYS A 132 -16.09 23.88 -10.34
C LYS A 132 -16.55 22.90 -9.27
N ILE A 133 -16.40 23.27 -8.00
CA ILE A 133 -16.78 22.48 -6.83
C ILE A 133 -16.25 21.03 -6.98
N CYS A 134 -14.96 20.88 -7.26
CA CYS A 134 -14.35 19.57 -7.46
C CYS A 134 -12.85 19.57 -7.18
N TRP A 135 -12.35 18.40 -6.81
CA TRP A 135 -10.94 18.12 -6.73
C TRP A 135 -10.33 17.84 -8.09
N LYS A 136 -9.15 18.40 -8.34
CA LYS A 136 -8.25 18.05 -9.44
C LYS A 136 -7.08 17.28 -8.84
N ILE A 137 -6.93 16.02 -9.24
CA ILE A 137 -5.89 15.11 -8.76
C ILE A 137 -4.92 14.82 -9.90
N THR A 138 -3.62 14.93 -9.63
CA THR A 138 -2.56 14.64 -10.60
C THR A 138 -1.64 13.55 -10.04
N THR A 139 -1.22 12.62 -10.89
CA THR A 139 -0.29 11.55 -10.52
C THR A 139 1.10 11.77 -11.12
N ASN A 140 2.10 11.01 -10.62
CA ASN A 140 3.48 11.01 -11.11
C ASN A 140 3.57 10.74 -12.63
N ASN A 141 2.64 9.98 -13.19
CA ASN A 141 2.55 9.69 -14.63
C ASN A 141 1.78 10.77 -15.40
N LYS A 142 1.65 11.97 -14.82
CA LYS A 142 0.96 13.14 -15.40
C LYS A 142 -0.50 12.88 -15.77
N ARG A 143 -1.15 11.85 -15.19
CA ARG A 143 -2.59 11.64 -15.36
C ARG A 143 -3.35 12.62 -14.48
N ASN A 144 -4.48 13.09 -15.00
CA ASN A 144 -5.35 14.04 -14.31
C ASN A 144 -6.73 13.44 -14.15
N PHE A 145 -7.27 13.52 -12.95
CA PHE A 145 -8.61 13.08 -12.60
C PHE A 145 -9.38 14.21 -11.92
N ARG A 146 -10.69 14.07 -11.91
CA ARG A 146 -11.58 14.99 -11.18
C ARG A 146 -12.57 14.19 -10.36
N SER A 147 -12.85 14.66 -9.14
CA SER A 147 -13.88 14.08 -8.27
C SER A 147 -14.57 15.15 -7.44
N LYS A 148 -15.80 14.84 -7.00
CA LYS A 148 -16.50 15.68 -6.01
C LYS A 148 -15.83 15.57 -4.64
N PHE A 149 -15.44 14.35 -4.26
CA PHE A 149 -14.83 14.05 -2.96
C PHE A 149 -13.44 13.47 -3.14
N LEU A 150 -12.57 13.74 -2.20
CA LEU A 150 -11.24 13.16 -2.07
C LEU A 150 -11.09 12.56 -0.68
N ILE A 151 -10.71 11.28 -0.62
CA ILE A 151 -10.42 10.58 0.63
C ILE A 151 -8.94 10.24 0.65
N THR A 152 -8.23 10.69 1.68
CA THR A 152 -6.82 10.38 1.89
C THR A 152 -6.69 9.18 2.82
N ALA A 153 -6.54 7.98 2.25
CA ALA A 153 -6.32 6.72 2.97
C ALA A 153 -4.84 6.32 2.96
N VAL A 154 -3.95 7.31 3.08
CA VAL A 154 -2.50 7.19 2.87
C VAL A 154 -1.76 6.47 4.01
N GLY A 155 -2.42 6.24 5.14
CA GLY A 155 -1.78 5.64 6.33
C GLY A 155 -0.82 6.60 7.04
N CYS A 156 -0.30 6.14 8.19
CA CYS A 156 0.62 6.93 9.02
C CYS A 156 2.11 6.59 8.80
N LEU A 157 2.43 5.48 8.12
CA LEU A 157 3.78 4.97 7.91
C LEU A 157 4.21 4.99 6.42
N SER A 158 3.57 5.80 5.60
CA SER A 158 3.75 5.78 4.13
C SER A 158 5.04 6.44 3.64
N ASN A 159 5.72 7.23 4.48
CA ASN A 159 6.98 7.89 4.15
C ASN A 159 8.11 7.35 5.01
N ALA A 160 9.14 6.79 4.35
CA ALA A 160 10.38 6.42 5.02
C ALA A 160 11.14 7.69 5.41
N ASN A 161 11.41 7.87 6.70
CA ASN A 161 12.21 8.97 7.20
C ASN A 161 13.64 8.51 7.45
N ILE A 162 14.52 8.73 6.49
CA ILE A 162 15.94 8.43 6.63
C ILE A 162 16.58 9.53 7.49
N PRO A 163 17.17 9.18 8.65
CA PRO A 163 17.79 10.17 9.53
C PRO A 163 19.00 10.82 8.85
N ASN A 164 19.21 12.11 9.12
CA ASN A 164 20.38 12.82 8.64
C ASN A 164 21.60 12.42 9.48
N ILE A 165 22.29 11.36 9.07
CA ILE A 165 23.48 10.85 9.73
C ILE A 165 24.70 11.35 8.97
N ARG A 166 25.56 12.12 9.65
CA ARG A 166 26.81 12.62 9.06
C ARG A 166 27.67 11.46 8.57
N GLY A 167 28.06 11.49 7.30
CA GLY A 167 28.93 10.46 6.70
C GLY A 167 28.18 9.25 6.14
N LEU A 168 26.85 9.24 6.15
CA LEU A 168 26.07 8.14 5.55
C LEU A 168 26.42 7.95 4.07
N GLU A 169 26.68 9.04 3.37
CA GLU A 169 27.09 9.05 1.95
C GLU A 169 28.46 8.39 1.70
N ASN A 170 29.29 8.27 2.75
CA ASN A 170 30.62 7.64 2.69
C ASN A 170 30.59 6.16 3.10
N PHE A 171 29.46 5.68 3.58
CA PHE A 171 29.34 4.27 4.01
C PHE A 171 29.48 3.34 2.79
N LYS A 172 30.42 2.40 2.88
CA LYS A 172 30.74 1.47 1.77
C LYS A 172 29.93 0.18 1.79
N GLY A 173 29.21 -0.08 2.88
CA GLY A 173 28.29 -1.21 2.99
C GLY A 173 26.92 -0.92 2.39
N ASN A 174 26.08 -1.93 2.34
CA ASN A 174 24.68 -1.77 1.99
C ASN A 174 23.92 -1.23 3.20
N TYR A 175 22.98 -0.34 2.98
CA TYR A 175 22.03 0.08 4.01
C TYR A 175 20.60 0.00 3.48
N TYR A 176 19.68 -0.32 4.36
CA TYR A 176 18.26 -0.51 4.04
C TYR A 176 17.41 0.22 5.07
N HIS A 177 16.34 0.82 4.60
CA HIS A 177 15.32 1.39 5.48
C HIS A 177 14.13 0.43 5.55
N THR A 178 13.68 0.08 6.75
CA THR A 178 12.59 -0.91 6.96
C THR A 178 11.28 -0.50 6.29
N GLY A 179 10.95 0.79 6.26
CA GLY A 179 9.78 1.32 5.54
C GLY A 179 9.93 1.38 4.01
N ASN A 180 11.09 1.01 3.48
CA ASN A 180 11.35 0.93 2.03
C ASN A 180 12.22 -0.30 1.72
N TRP A 181 11.81 -1.45 2.23
CA TRP A 181 12.55 -2.70 2.06
C TRP A 181 12.51 -3.18 0.62
N PRO A 182 13.64 -3.71 0.07
CA PRO A 182 13.68 -4.24 -1.29
C PRO A 182 12.62 -5.32 -1.52
N LYS A 183 12.16 -5.45 -2.76
CA LYS A 183 11.25 -6.54 -3.16
C LYS A 183 11.98 -7.88 -3.28
N ASN A 184 13.27 -7.83 -3.59
CA ASN A 184 14.13 -9.00 -3.68
C ASN A 184 14.67 -9.37 -2.30
N ASP A 185 14.95 -10.64 -2.11
CA ASP A 185 15.52 -11.14 -0.88
C ASP A 185 16.88 -10.49 -0.58
N VAL A 186 17.07 -10.13 0.68
CA VAL A 186 18.33 -9.59 1.20
C VAL A 186 18.96 -10.65 2.08
N SER A 187 20.13 -11.17 1.69
CA SER A 187 20.88 -12.13 2.50
C SER A 187 21.85 -11.42 3.45
N PHE A 188 21.83 -11.86 4.69
CA PHE A 188 22.74 -11.42 5.75
C PHE A 188 23.81 -12.45 6.10
N VAL A 189 23.85 -13.57 5.39
CA VAL A 189 24.78 -14.68 5.65
C VAL A 189 26.23 -14.17 5.70
N GLY A 190 26.88 -14.37 6.85
CA GLY A 190 28.25 -14.00 7.12
C GLY A 190 28.54 -12.50 7.16
N LYS A 191 27.53 -11.64 7.17
CA LYS A 191 27.69 -10.18 7.23
C LYS A 191 27.65 -9.69 8.67
N LYS A 192 28.44 -8.65 8.94
CA LYS A 192 28.31 -7.85 10.17
C LYS A 192 27.22 -6.81 9.94
N VAL A 193 26.17 -6.86 10.74
CA VAL A 193 24.99 -6.00 10.61
C VAL A 193 24.91 -5.06 11.80
N GLY A 194 24.82 -3.77 11.52
CA GLY A 194 24.49 -2.73 12.51
C GLY A 194 23.02 -2.30 12.32
N GLN A 195 22.26 -2.21 13.39
CA GLN A 195 20.89 -1.71 13.35
C GLN A 195 20.79 -0.39 14.11
N ILE A 196 20.07 0.56 13.50
CA ILE A 196 19.73 1.85 14.10
C ILE A 196 18.24 1.84 14.41
N GLY A 197 17.89 2.04 15.68
CA GLY A 197 16.52 2.07 16.18
C GLY A 197 16.15 0.82 17.01
N THR A 198 15.38 1.06 18.06
CA THR A 198 14.97 0.08 19.07
C THR A 198 13.46 0.02 19.28
N GLY A 199 12.67 0.55 18.33
CA GLY A 199 11.22 0.44 18.33
C GLY A 199 10.73 -0.95 17.91
N SER A 200 9.41 -1.12 17.75
CA SER A 200 8.78 -2.39 17.36
C SER A 200 9.44 -3.02 16.14
N THR A 201 9.72 -2.24 15.11
CA THR A 201 10.42 -2.69 13.89
C THR A 201 11.79 -3.31 14.22
N GLY A 202 12.56 -2.66 15.08
CA GLY A 202 13.89 -3.14 15.47
C GLY A 202 13.83 -4.45 16.26
N ILE A 203 12.91 -4.54 17.21
CA ILE A 203 12.68 -5.76 18.00
C ILE A 203 12.26 -6.93 17.11
N GLN A 204 11.48 -6.68 16.06
CA GLN A 204 11.04 -7.72 15.13
C GLN A 204 12.16 -8.14 14.17
N ALA A 205 12.97 -7.20 13.68
CA ALA A 205 13.97 -7.47 12.64
C ALA A 205 15.24 -8.14 13.20
N VAL A 206 15.72 -7.71 14.38
CA VAL A 206 16.99 -8.19 14.96
C VAL A 206 17.05 -9.70 15.12
N PRO A 207 16.07 -10.39 15.73
CA PRO A 207 16.15 -11.83 15.92
C PRO A 207 16.31 -12.58 14.59
N VAL A 208 15.50 -12.21 13.58
CA VAL A 208 15.51 -12.88 12.28
C VAL A 208 16.81 -12.61 11.51
N ILE A 209 17.30 -11.39 11.55
CA ILE A 209 18.59 -11.04 10.90
C ILE A 209 19.75 -11.75 11.60
N ALA A 210 19.70 -11.90 12.93
CA ALA A 210 20.76 -12.53 13.72
C ALA A 210 20.91 -14.05 13.46
N GLU A 211 19.87 -14.70 12.94
CA GLU A 211 19.96 -16.12 12.54
C GLU A 211 20.95 -16.35 11.38
N GLU A 212 21.12 -15.35 10.50
CA GLU A 212 22.01 -15.41 9.35
C GLU A 212 23.30 -14.61 9.53
N ALA A 213 23.26 -13.52 10.29
CA ALA A 213 24.37 -12.59 10.46
C ALA A 213 25.54 -13.22 11.26
N LYS A 214 26.75 -12.62 11.10
CA LYS A 214 27.97 -13.06 11.76
C LYS A 214 28.20 -12.28 13.07
#